data_01223d878c8e4fcacd2b9133ee4bb219
#
_entry.id   01223d878c8e4fcacd2b9133ee4bb219
#
_cell.length_a   1.000
_cell.length_b   1.000
_cell.length_c   1.000
_cell.angle_alpha   90.00
_cell.angle_beta   90.00
_cell.angle_gamma   90.00
#
_symmetry.space_group_name_H-M   'P 1'
#
loop_
_entity.id
_entity.type
_entity.pdbx_description
1 polymer ?
#
loop_
_entity_poly.entity_id
_entity_poly.type
_entity_poly.pdbx_seq_one_letter_code
_entity_poly.pdbx_strand_id
1 'polypeptide(L)'
;MNDYVVVIPTRNRYRLCLRAIRSALTQTVPPAEVFVVDDASDDPRYQWIEEIVGSPRLTVLRRAVSSREETGAGFAVGTVRNEAIRHVLKIGFSGWVAFLDDDDEWLKTKSAVQFDAVGSNGRYGVLCSNAFNRDPAGVVSGYHHGTQGVQITDTTRDVTAICRATNPVINSTAMIHSKIVERLGDQQAVGFGEDWDYWQRASRLTGIMRVEEPLAWYTVGNPKEYTL
;
A
#
# COMPACT_ATOMS: atom_id res chain seq x y z
N MET A 1 -19.05 7.09 -4.58
CA MET A 1 -18.10 6.81 -5.68
C MET A 1 -16.91 6.07 -5.06
N ASN A 2 -16.49 4.99 -5.70
CA ASN A 2 -15.38 4.14 -5.23
C ASN A 2 -14.06 4.57 -5.89
N ASP A 3 -13.84 5.91 -5.98
CA ASP A 3 -12.62 6.45 -6.55
C ASP A 3 -11.45 6.25 -5.60
N TYR A 4 -10.33 5.81 -6.14
CA TYR A 4 -9.13 5.64 -5.35
C TYR A 4 -7.87 5.92 -6.17
N VAL A 5 -6.82 6.27 -5.46
CA VAL A 5 -5.46 6.39 -5.98
C VAL A 5 -4.55 5.37 -5.30
N VAL A 6 -3.45 5.04 -5.96
CA VAL A 6 -2.47 4.07 -5.43
C VAL A 6 -1.14 4.77 -5.18
N VAL A 7 -0.50 4.47 -4.06
CA VAL A 7 0.83 4.98 -3.70
C VAL A 7 1.81 3.81 -3.65
N ILE A 8 2.86 3.88 -4.48
CA ILE A 8 3.91 2.86 -4.59
C ILE A 8 5.27 3.53 -4.29
N PRO A 9 5.84 3.35 -3.09
CA PRO A 9 7.21 3.77 -2.83
C PRO A 9 8.19 2.79 -3.48
N THR A 10 9.29 3.28 -4.04
CA THR A 10 10.30 2.42 -4.66
C THR A 10 11.71 3.00 -4.56
N ARG A 11 12.72 2.13 -4.49
CA ARG A 11 14.12 2.50 -4.63
C ARG A 11 14.94 1.32 -5.15
N ASN A 12 15.59 1.49 -6.31
CA ASN A 12 16.53 0.51 -6.88
C ASN A 12 15.96 -0.91 -7.06
N ARG A 13 14.64 -1.04 -7.31
CA ARG A 13 13.92 -2.31 -7.54
C ARG A 13 13.04 -2.24 -8.79
N TYR A 14 13.62 -1.76 -9.88
CA TYR A 14 12.92 -1.42 -11.10
C TYR A 14 11.93 -2.47 -11.61
N ARG A 15 12.35 -3.76 -11.70
CA ARG A 15 11.50 -4.84 -12.21
C ARG A 15 10.33 -5.16 -11.26
N LEU A 16 10.58 -5.13 -9.97
CA LEU A 16 9.55 -5.34 -8.94
C LEU A 16 8.54 -4.19 -8.99
N CYS A 17 9.02 -2.95 -9.05
CA CYS A 17 8.19 -1.76 -9.18
C CYS A 17 7.28 -1.84 -10.44
N LEU A 18 7.79 -2.26 -11.61
CA LEU A 18 6.97 -2.45 -12.80
C LEU A 18 5.87 -3.50 -12.61
N ARG A 19 6.16 -4.58 -11.87
CA ARG A 19 5.16 -5.61 -11.54
C ARG A 19 4.07 -5.05 -10.65
N ALA A 20 4.43 -4.34 -9.59
CA ALA A 20 3.49 -3.67 -8.69
C ALA A 20 2.60 -2.67 -9.45
N ILE A 21 3.19 -1.80 -10.28
CA ILE A 21 2.46 -0.83 -11.12
C ILE A 21 1.43 -1.53 -12.01
N ARG A 22 1.84 -2.59 -12.72
CA ARG A 22 0.93 -3.34 -13.60
C ARG A 22 -0.22 -3.98 -12.84
N SER A 23 0.04 -4.54 -11.66
CA SER A 23 -1.00 -5.15 -10.83
C SER A 23 -2.03 -4.10 -10.35
N ALA A 24 -1.59 -2.88 -10.04
CA ALA A 24 -2.46 -1.78 -9.66
C ALA A 24 -3.30 -1.27 -10.85
N LEU A 25 -2.69 -1.10 -12.02
CA LEU A 25 -3.38 -0.58 -13.21
C LEU A 25 -4.38 -1.56 -13.82
N THR A 26 -4.21 -2.87 -13.60
CA THR A 26 -5.07 -3.93 -14.20
C THR A 26 -6.21 -4.40 -13.29
N GLN A 27 -6.51 -3.66 -12.24
CA GLN A 27 -7.64 -3.97 -11.35
C GLN A 27 -8.98 -3.94 -12.08
N THR A 28 -9.93 -4.78 -11.67
CA THR A 28 -11.31 -4.81 -12.23
C THR A 28 -12.07 -3.51 -11.99
N VAL A 29 -11.82 -2.86 -10.86
CA VAL A 29 -12.16 -1.45 -10.62
C VAL A 29 -10.84 -0.69 -10.70
N PRO A 30 -10.53 0.00 -11.81
CA PRO A 30 -9.24 0.64 -11.98
C PRO A 30 -9.08 1.86 -11.07
N PRO A 31 -7.85 2.20 -10.63
CA PRO A 31 -7.61 3.42 -9.89
C PRO A 31 -7.81 4.65 -10.76
N ALA A 32 -8.12 5.78 -10.13
CA ALA A 32 -8.09 7.08 -10.79
C ALA A 32 -6.64 7.41 -11.22
N GLU A 33 -5.67 7.12 -10.33
CA GLU A 33 -4.26 7.33 -10.62
C GLU A 33 -3.36 6.43 -9.77
N VAL A 34 -2.17 6.11 -10.28
CA VAL A 34 -1.08 5.42 -9.57
C VAL A 34 0.08 6.39 -9.43
N PHE A 35 0.43 6.73 -8.20
CA PHE A 35 1.61 7.53 -7.87
C PHE A 35 2.75 6.62 -7.47
N VAL A 36 3.80 6.58 -8.27
CA VAL A 36 5.07 5.96 -7.92
C VAL A 36 5.98 7.02 -7.32
N VAL A 37 6.51 6.79 -6.14
CA VAL A 37 7.49 7.68 -5.53
C VAL A 37 8.86 7.03 -5.59
N ASP A 38 9.69 7.52 -6.49
CA ASP A 38 11.08 7.08 -6.64
C ASP A 38 11.97 7.81 -5.62
N ASP A 39 12.46 7.06 -4.64
CA ASP A 39 13.30 7.56 -3.54
C ASP A 39 14.77 7.72 -3.96
N ALA A 40 15.01 8.54 -4.98
CA ALA A 40 16.33 8.81 -5.55
C ALA A 40 17.07 7.52 -5.95
N SER A 41 16.46 6.73 -6.84
CA SER A 41 17.11 5.53 -7.40
C SER A 41 18.30 5.89 -8.28
N ASP A 42 19.36 5.09 -8.18
CA ASP A 42 20.56 5.22 -9.02
C ASP A 42 20.40 4.57 -10.40
N ASP A 43 19.38 3.72 -10.56
CA ASP A 43 19.09 3.00 -11.79
C ASP A 43 18.48 3.95 -12.84
N PRO A 44 19.16 4.19 -13.98
CA PRO A 44 18.69 5.13 -15.00
C PRO A 44 17.37 4.72 -15.67
N ARG A 45 16.96 3.45 -15.55
CA ARG A 45 15.69 2.96 -16.12
C ARG A 45 14.47 3.62 -15.48
N TYR A 46 14.57 4.14 -14.27
CA TYR A 46 13.48 4.83 -13.58
C TYR A 46 12.98 6.06 -14.35
N GLN A 47 13.85 6.74 -15.09
CA GLN A 47 13.46 7.89 -15.91
C GLN A 47 12.44 7.55 -17.00
N TRP A 48 12.35 6.27 -17.40
CA TRP A 48 11.52 5.79 -18.50
C TRP A 48 10.26 5.03 -18.06
N ILE A 49 9.97 4.94 -16.75
CA ILE A 49 8.84 4.14 -16.23
C ILE A 49 7.52 4.57 -16.86
N GLU A 50 7.24 5.88 -16.93
CA GLU A 50 5.98 6.40 -17.49
C GLU A 50 5.82 6.05 -18.96
N GLU A 51 6.90 6.17 -19.74
CA GLU A 51 6.91 5.83 -21.15
C GLU A 51 6.75 4.32 -21.38
N ILE A 52 7.48 3.50 -20.61
CA ILE A 52 7.45 2.03 -20.72
C ILE A 52 6.10 1.46 -20.34
N VAL A 53 5.46 2.01 -19.32
CA VAL A 53 4.11 1.59 -18.88
C VAL A 53 3.04 2.11 -19.83
N GLY A 54 3.21 3.34 -20.35
CA GLY A 54 2.33 3.96 -21.35
C GLY A 54 0.89 4.18 -20.84
N SER A 55 0.69 4.32 -19.54
CA SER A 55 -0.63 4.55 -18.96
C SER A 55 -0.84 6.01 -18.61
N PRO A 56 -1.96 6.63 -19.04
CA PRO A 56 -2.29 8.00 -18.62
C PRO A 56 -2.68 8.12 -17.14
N ARG A 57 -2.77 6.99 -16.43
CA ARG A 57 -3.07 6.93 -15.00
C ARG A 57 -1.82 6.69 -14.15
N LEU A 58 -0.64 6.96 -14.66
CA LEU A 58 0.61 6.79 -13.94
C LEU A 58 1.35 8.11 -13.86
N THR A 59 1.70 8.51 -12.65
CA THR A 59 2.58 9.64 -12.36
C THR A 59 3.75 9.19 -11.51
N VAL A 60 4.97 9.54 -11.91
CA VAL A 60 6.19 9.25 -11.15
C VAL A 60 6.70 10.53 -10.47
N LEU A 61 6.68 10.52 -9.15
CA LEU A 61 7.26 11.56 -8.30
C LEU A 61 8.71 11.16 -7.97
N ARG A 62 9.68 11.96 -8.39
CA ARG A 62 11.11 11.67 -8.18
C ARG A 62 11.68 12.57 -7.11
N ARG A 63 12.26 11.97 -6.10
CA ARG A 63 12.98 12.68 -5.04
C ARG A 63 14.40 12.97 -5.49
N ALA A 64 14.90 14.15 -5.14
CA ALA A 64 16.29 14.53 -5.43
C ALA A 64 17.29 13.92 -4.44
N VAL A 65 16.82 13.64 -3.21
CA VAL A 65 17.60 13.08 -2.10
C VAL A 65 16.83 11.92 -1.51
N SER A 66 17.50 10.83 -1.18
CA SER A 66 16.84 9.67 -0.59
C SER A 66 16.32 9.95 0.80
N SER A 67 15.24 9.27 1.17
CA SER A 67 14.65 9.38 2.51
C SER A 67 15.64 9.00 3.62
N ARG A 68 16.58 8.08 3.34
CA ARG A 68 17.65 7.71 4.28
C ARG A 68 18.63 8.84 4.53
N GLU A 69 19.03 9.54 3.48
CA GLU A 69 19.93 10.71 3.61
C GLU A 69 19.23 11.87 4.30
N GLU A 70 17.97 12.10 3.97
CA GLU A 70 17.17 13.18 4.56
C GLU A 70 16.93 12.98 6.06
N THR A 71 16.56 11.76 6.48
CA THR A 71 16.16 11.49 7.87
C THR A 71 17.26 10.94 8.75
N GLY A 72 18.36 10.45 8.16
CA GLY A 72 19.38 9.68 8.86
C GLY A 72 18.91 8.31 9.39
N ALA A 73 17.68 7.93 9.08
CA ALA A 73 17.08 6.66 9.54
C ALA A 73 17.35 5.52 8.55
N GLY A 74 17.59 4.33 9.07
CA GLY A 74 17.81 3.13 8.24
C GLY A 74 16.61 2.73 7.41
N PHE A 75 15.40 3.00 7.90
CA PHE A 75 14.12 2.80 7.23
C PHE A 75 13.30 4.08 7.29
N ALA A 76 12.90 4.60 6.14
CA ALA A 76 12.14 5.85 6.03
C ALA A 76 11.05 5.78 4.94
N VAL A 77 10.51 4.59 4.67
CA VAL A 77 9.52 4.39 3.62
C VAL A 77 8.23 5.19 3.85
N GLY A 78 7.86 5.45 5.12
CA GLY A 78 6.76 6.36 5.45
C GLY A 78 6.99 7.78 4.89
N THR A 79 8.22 8.30 4.97
CA THR A 79 8.59 9.59 4.37
C THR A 79 8.38 9.58 2.86
N VAL A 80 8.72 8.47 2.20
CA VAL A 80 8.52 8.31 0.75
C VAL A 80 7.01 8.32 0.41
N ARG A 81 6.20 7.56 1.13
CA ARG A 81 4.74 7.54 0.93
C ARG A 81 4.11 8.91 1.18
N ASN A 82 4.61 9.68 2.14
CA ASN A 82 4.13 11.02 2.46
C ASN A 82 4.23 11.99 1.29
N GLU A 83 5.21 11.83 0.41
CA GLU A 83 5.33 12.66 -0.80
C GLU A 83 4.07 12.56 -1.68
N ALA A 84 3.64 11.32 -2.00
CA ALA A 84 2.42 11.10 -2.76
C ALA A 84 1.16 11.48 -1.96
N ILE A 85 1.10 11.20 -0.66
CA ILE A 85 -0.02 11.58 0.21
C ILE A 85 -0.23 13.10 0.17
N ARG A 86 0.83 13.89 0.33
CA ARG A 86 0.76 15.36 0.27
C ARG A 86 0.32 15.84 -1.12
N HIS A 87 0.80 15.18 -2.19
CA HIS A 87 0.38 15.49 -3.55
C HIS A 87 -1.12 15.25 -3.73
N VAL A 88 -1.62 14.09 -3.31
CA VAL A 88 -3.05 13.71 -3.35
C VAL A 88 -3.93 14.71 -2.60
N LEU A 89 -3.51 15.12 -1.39
CA LEU A 89 -4.24 16.13 -0.62
C LEU A 89 -4.20 17.51 -1.29
N LYS A 90 -3.06 17.91 -1.82
CA LYS A 90 -2.87 19.20 -2.51
C LYS A 90 -3.77 19.38 -3.74
N ILE A 91 -3.99 18.29 -4.50
CA ILE A 91 -4.90 18.34 -5.66
C ILE A 91 -6.38 18.21 -5.28
N GLY A 92 -6.70 18.14 -3.98
CA GLY A 92 -8.07 18.06 -3.47
C GLY A 92 -8.77 16.74 -3.78
N PHE A 93 -8.02 15.64 -3.95
CA PHE A 93 -8.61 14.33 -4.22
C PHE A 93 -9.50 13.86 -3.06
N SER A 94 -10.74 13.49 -3.38
CA SER A 94 -11.70 12.95 -2.42
C SER A 94 -12.06 11.51 -2.77
N GLY A 95 -11.52 10.56 -2.01
CA GLY A 95 -11.68 9.13 -2.26
C GLY A 95 -10.76 8.32 -1.36
N TRP A 96 -10.34 7.16 -1.83
CA TRP A 96 -9.47 6.26 -1.08
C TRP A 96 -8.01 6.36 -1.54
N VAL A 97 -7.09 6.34 -0.61
CA VAL A 97 -5.64 6.23 -0.86
C VAL A 97 -5.23 4.81 -0.53
N ALA A 98 -4.79 4.07 -1.51
CA ALA A 98 -4.34 2.68 -1.38
C ALA A 98 -2.82 2.62 -1.37
N PHE A 99 -2.26 1.71 -0.58
CA PHE A 99 -0.82 1.49 -0.50
C PHE A 99 -0.45 0.15 -1.13
N LEU A 100 0.68 0.14 -1.85
CA LEU A 100 1.27 -1.06 -2.43
C LEU A 100 2.79 -0.91 -2.39
N ASP A 101 3.49 -1.81 -1.73
CA ASP A 101 4.95 -1.83 -1.74
C ASP A 101 5.47 -2.39 -3.06
N ASP A 102 6.62 -1.94 -3.51
CA ASP A 102 7.15 -2.22 -4.85
C ASP A 102 7.54 -3.69 -5.08
N ASP A 103 7.64 -4.49 -4.00
CA ASP A 103 7.93 -5.92 -4.05
C ASP A 103 6.68 -6.81 -3.93
N ASP A 104 5.50 -6.21 -3.73
CA ASP A 104 4.22 -6.91 -3.64
C ASP A 104 3.42 -6.83 -4.94
N GLU A 105 2.29 -7.54 -5.00
CA GLU A 105 1.44 -7.59 -6.19
C GLU A 105 -0.01 -7.82 -5.81
N TRP A 106 -0.93 -7.04 -6.39
CA TRP A 106 -2.36 -7.22 -6.14
C TRP A 106 -2.98 -8.30 -7.01
N LEU A 107 -3.92 -9.05 -6.46
CA LEU A 107 -4.85 -9.83 -7.25
C LEU A 107 -5.82 -8.90 -7.99
N LYS A 108 -6.22 -9.29 -9.19
CA LYS A 108 -7.01 -8.46 -10.10
C LYS A 108 -8.32 -7.93 -9.52
N THR A 109 -8.90 -8.63 -8.56
CA THR A 109 -10.20 -8.33 -7.96
C THR A 109 -10.12 -7.54 -6.65
N LYS A 110 -8.91 -7.21 -6.16
CA LYS A 110 -8.72 -6.63 -4.83
C LYS A 110 -9.60 -5.40 -4.57
N SER A 111 -9.53 -4.43 -5.45
CA SER A 111 -10.29 -3.18 -5.28
C SER A 111 -11.80 -3.42 -5.30
N ALA A 112 -12.29 -4.26 -6.22
CA ALA A 112 -13.70 -4.58 -6.32
C ALA A 112 -14.22 -5.27 -5.05
N VAL A 113 -13.50 -6.30 -4.56
CA VAL A 113 -13.90 -7.05 -3.36
C VAL A 113 -13.91 -6.16 -2.11
N GLN A 114 -12.90 -5.30 -1.93
CA GLN A 114 -12.85 -4.38 -0.79
C GLN A 114 -13.97 -3.34 -0.83
N PHE A 115 -14.30 -2.80 -2.00
CA PHE A 115 -15.40 -1.84 -2.14
C PHE A 115 -16.77 -2.50 -1.98
N ASP A 116 -16.96 -3.72 -2.46
CA ASP A 116 -18.18 -4.49 -2.23
C ASP A 116 -18.36 -4.77 -0.73
N ALA A 117 -17.30 -5.19 -0.06
CA ALA A 117 -17.32 -5.49 1.37
C ALA A 117 -17.72 -4.29 2.24
N VAL A 118 -17.19 -3.09 1.94
CA VAL A 118 -17.54 -1.89 2.71
C VAL A 118 -18.90 -1.32 2.33
N GLY A 119 -19.32 -1.46 1.08
CA GLY A 119 -20.58 -0.93 0.58
C GLY A 119 -20.78 0.54 0.92
N SER A 120 -21.93 0.86 1.52
CA SER A 120 -22.26 2.20 2.03
C SER A 120 -21.97 2.40 3.53
N ASN A 121 -21.24 1.47 4.16
CA ASN A 121 -20.98 1.51 5.60
C ASN A 121 -19.93 2.58 5.95
N GLY A 122 -20.38 3.77 6.29
CA GLY A 122 -19.52 4.91 6.65
C GLY A 122 -18.74 4.77 7.97
N ARG A 123 -18.90 3.66 8.70
CA ARG A 123 -18.15 3.38 9.93
C ARG A 123 -16.66 3.13 9.65
N TYR A 124 -16.35 2.55 8.49
CA TYR A 124 -15.00 2.12 8.16
C TYR A 124 -14.33 3.11 7.21
N GLY A 125 -13.30 3.77 7.67
CA GLY A 125 -12.44 4.64 6.87
C GLY A 125 -11.10 4.01 6.51
N VAL A 126 -10.85 2.79 6.95
CA VAL A 126 -9.70 1.95 6.54
C VAL A 126 -10.19 0.57 6.13
N LEU A 127 -9.72 0.10 4.98
CA LEU A 127 -9.94 -1.24 4.46
C LEU A 127 -8.60 -1.93 4.30
N CYS A 128 -8.52 -3.21 4.62
CA CYS A 128 -7.38 -4.06 4.29
C CYS A 128 -7.86 -5.46 3.94
N SER A 129 -6.95 -6.33 3.54
CA SER A 129 -7.27 -7.74 3.31
C SER A 129 -6.15 -8.65 3.81
N ASN A 130 -6.39 -9.95 3.75
CA ASN A 130 -5.32 -10.92 3.86
C ASN A 130 -4.48 -10.95 2.57
N ALA A 131 -3.37 -11.66 2.59
CA ALA A 131 -2.48 -11.86 1.45
C ALA A 131 -1.93 -13.29 1.44
N PHE A 132 -1.49 -13.75 0.29
CA PHE A 132 -0.64 -14.93 0.18
C PHE A 132 0.81 -14.55 0.44
N ASN A 133 1.52 -15.31 1.23
CA ASN A 133 2.98 -15.18 1.35
C ASN A 133 3.66 -15.81 0.14
N ARG A 134 4.59 -15.09 -0.44
CA ARG A 134 5.44 -15.54 -1.54
C ARG A 134 6.88 -15.21 -1.22
N ASP A 135 7.76 -16.17 -1.37
CA ASP A 135 9.20 -15.89 -1.30
C ASP A 135 9.69 -15.18 -2.58
N PRO A 136 10.93 -14.67 -2.57
CA PRO A 136 11.50 -14.07 -3.75
C PRO A 136 11.59 -14.98 -4.98
N ALA A 137 11.65 -16.28 -4.84
CA ALA A 137 11.64 -17.24 -5.95
C ALA A 137 10.21 -17.53 -6.47
N GLY A 138 9.18 -16.92 -5.88
CA GLY A 138 7.78 -17.11 -6.25
C GLY A 138 7.09 -18.30 -5.56
N VAL A 139 7.76 -18.98 -4.62
CA VAL A 139 7.17 -20.10 -3.90
C VAL A 139 6.19 -19.59 -2.84
N VAL A 140 4.95 -20.09 -2.91
CA VAL A 140 3.89 -19.71 -1.98
C VAL A 140 4.01 -20.54 -0.70
N SER A 141 4.07 -19.85 0.45
CA SER A 141 4.24 -20.49 1.77
C SER A 141 3.00 -20.41 2.67
N GLY A 142 1.86 -20.00 2.11
CA GLY A 142 0.59 -19.87 2.86
C GLY A 142 0.04 -18.46 2.90
N TYR A 143 -0.74 -18.17 3.94
CA TYR A 143 -1.37 -16.87 4.13
C TYR A 143 -0.54 -15.98 5.04
N HIS A 144 -0.50 -14.69 4.72
CA HIS A 144 0.05 -13.68 5.62
C HIS A 144 -1.06 -13.23 6.59
N HIS A 145 -1.18 -13.92 7.70
CA HIS A 145 -2.18 -13.54 8.70
C HIS A 145 -1.51 -12.77 9.83
N GLY A 146 -1.99 -11.59 10.10
CA GLY A 146 -1.54 -10.80 11.26
C GLY A 146 -2.06 -11.31 12.61
N THR A 147 -2.73 -12.46 12.67
CA THR A 147 -3.28 -13.00 13.93
C THR A 147 -3.17 -14.52 13.92
N GLN A 148 -2.15 -15.06 14.58
CA GLN A 148 -2.06 -16.49 14.83
C GLN A 148 -3.28 -16.99 15.63
N GLY A 149 -3.88 -18.08 15.17
CA GLY A 149 -4.87 -18.84 15.95
C GLY A 149 -6.33 -18.43 15.81
N VAL A 150 -6.69 -17.49 14.95
CA VAL A 150 -8.10 -17.16 14.69
C VAL A 150 -8.59 -17.92 13.46
N GLN A 151 -9.53 -18.85 13.64
CA GLN A 151 -10.25 -19.44 12.52
C GLN A 151 -11.05 -18.34 11.80
N ILE A 152 -10.87 -18.24 10.50
CA ILE A 152 -11.58 -17.30 9.64
C ILE A 152 -12.96 -17.90 9.37
N THR A 153 -13.97 -17.43 10.10
CA THR A 153 -15.36 -17.86 9.93
C THR A 153 -16.19 -16.87 9.12
N ASP A 154 -15.74 -15.60 9.07
CA ASP A 154 -16.45 -14.52 8.39
C ASP A 154 -15.61 -13.96 7.25
N THR A 155 -16.28 -13.54 6.18
CA THR A 155 -15.63 -12.92 5.00
C THR A 155 -15.03 -11.57 5.30
N THR A 156 -15.53 -10.87 6.35
CA THR A 156 -15.02 -9.57 6.82
C THR A 156 -14.96 -9.49 8.33
N ARG A 157 -14.00 -8.72 8.86
CA ARG A 157 -13.82 -8.48 10.30
C ARG A 157 -13.57 -7.01 10.61
N ASP A 158 -14.15 -6.55 11.71
CA ASP A 158 -13.70 -5.31 12.36
C ASP A 158 -12.44 -5.60 13.18
N VAL A 159 -11.30 -5.06 12.72
CA VAL A 159 -10.01 -5.24 13.39
C VAL A 159 -9.55 -3.98 14.13
N THR A 160 -10.43 -3.00 14.31
CA THR A 160 -10.13 -1.70 14.91
C THR A 160 -9.51 -1.83 16.30
N ALA A 161 -10.11 -2.65 17.16
CA ALA A 161 -9.61 -2.86 18.52
C ALA A 161 -8.29 -3.65 18.52
N ILE A 162 -8.15 -4.63 17.64
CA ILE A 162 -6.94 -5.47 17.50
C ILE A 162 -5.75 -4.61 17.08
N CYS A 163 -5.96 -3.63 16.21
CA CYS A 163 -4.91 -2.74 15.70
C CYS A 163 -4.19 -1.94 16.80
N ARG A 164 -4.82 -1.77 17.95
CA ARG A 164 -4.20 -1.08 19.10
C ARG A 164 -3.15 -1.93 19.82
N ALA A 165 -3.23 -3.24 19.71
CA ALA A 165 -2.34 -4.19 20.41
C ALA A 165 -1.35 -4.89 19.44
N THR A 166 -1.76 -5.12 18.20
CA THR A 166 -0.96 -5.80 17.16
C THR A 166 -1.18 -5.12 15.82
N ASN A 167 -0.38 -5.46 14.81
CA ASN A 167 -0.60 -4.99 13.43
C ASN A 167 -1.42 -6.01 12.62
N PRO A 168 -2.76 -5.88 12.51
CA PRO A 168 -3.57 -6.75 11.68
C PRO A 168 -3.66 -6.28 10.22
N VAL A 169 -3.04 -5.14 9.89
CA VAL A 169 -3.10 -4.50 8.59
C VAL A 169 -1.83 -4.79 7.81
N ILE A 170 -1.97 -5.50 6.70
CA ILE A 170 -0.89 -5.66 5.73
C ILE A 170 -0.88 -4.40 4.87
N ASN A 171 0.19 -3.60 4.94
CA ASN A 171 0.24 -2.28 4.31
C ASN A 171 -0.10 -2.33 2.82
N SER A 172 0.47 -3.27 2.07
CA SER A 172 0.21 -3.45 0.64
C SER A 172 -1.23 -3.84 0.29
N THR A 173 -2.09 -4.11 1.26
CA THR A 173 -3.51 -4.36 1.04
C THR A 173 -4.41 -3.22 1.49
N ALA A 174 -3.83 -2.24 2.18
CA ALA A 174 -4.58 -1.19 2.86
C ALA A 174 -5.08 -0.10 1.89
N MET A 175 -6.28 0.38 2.18
CA MET A 175 -6.85 1.61 1.64
C MET A 175 -7.36 2.46 2.81
N ILE A 176 -7.15 3.77 2.75
CA ILE A 176 -7.62 4.73 3.74
C ILE A 176 -8.34 5.87 3.05
N HIS A 177 -9.48 6.30 3.59
CA HIS A 177 -10.23 7.42 3.01
C HIS A 177 -9.49 8.74 3.24
N SER A 178 -9.42 9.60 2.20
CA SER A 178 -8.68 10.88 2.22
C SER A 178 -9.04 11.77 3.41
N LYS A 179 -10.32 11.83 3.82
CA LYS A 179 -10.77 12.55 5.03
C LYS A 179 -10.11 12.08 6.33
N ILE A 180 -9.71 10.81 6.40
CA ILE A 180 -8.98 10.30 7.57
C ILE A 180 -7.50 10.67 7.42
N VAL A 181 -6.94 10.58 6.22
CA VAL A 181 -5.56 11.01 5.91
C VAL A 181 -5.35 12.48 6.31
N GLU A 182 -6.27 13.38 5.94
CA GLU A 182 -6.22 14.81 6.32
C GLU A 182 -6.12 15.02 7.83
N ARG A 183 -6.82 14.18 8.62
CA ARG A 183 -6.84 14.27 10.09
C ARG A 183 -5.62 13.62 10.75
N LEU A 184 -5.07 12.60 10.12
CA LEU A 184 -3.89 11.87 10.62
C LEU A 184 -2.60 12.61 10.37
N GLY A 185 -2.52 13.31 9.23
CA GLY A 185 -1.26 13.84 8.71
C GLY A 185 -0.32 12.72 8.24
N ASP A 186 0.96 13.02 8.26
CA ASP A 186 2.03 12.18 7.76
C ASP A 186 2.20 10.84 8.51
N GLN A 187 2.68 9.83 7.80
CA GLN A 187 3.30 8.66 8.40
C GLN A 187 4.60 9.10 9.10
N GLN A 188 4.82 8.61 10.31
CA GLN A 188 5.97 9.01 11.11
C GLN A 188 7.23 8.24 10.68
N ALA A 189 8.38 8.90 10.69
CA ALA A 189 9.67 8.27 10.43
C ALA A 189 10.17 7.55 11.70
N VAL A 190 9.49 6.50 12.14
CA VAL A 190 9.81 5.77 13.38
C VAL A 190 10.74 4.57 13.16
N GLY A 191 11.35 4.46 11.99
CA GLY A 191 12.21 3.33 11.65
C GLY A 191 11.39 2.10 11.26
N PHE A 192 11.36 1.07 12.09
CA PHE A 192 10.57 -0.13 11.84
C PHE A 192 9.16 0.01 12.44
N GLY A 193 8.12 -0.33 11.67
CA GLY A 193 6.71 -0.32 12.13
C GLY A 193 6.01 1.02 11.94
N GLU A 194 6.47 1.85 11.01
CA GLU A 194 5.84 3.13 10.66
C GLU A 194 4.40 2.97 10.16
N ASP A 195 4.11 1.85 9.50
CA ASP A 195 2.77 1.48 9.06
C ASP A 195 1.87 1.16 10.26
N TRP A 196 2.38 0.40 11.23
CA TRP A 196 1.60 0.08 12.43
C TRP A 196 1.27 1.32 13.25
N ASP A 197 2.21 2.24 13.47
CA ASP A 197 1.93 3.54 14.10
C ASP A 197 0.79 4.25 13.36
N TYR A 198 0.84 4.28 12.03
CA TYR A 198 -0.17 4.94 11.22
C TYR A 198 -1.56 4.29 11.41
N TRP A 199 -1.63 2.96 11.39
CA TRP A 199 -2.88 2.24 11.60
C TRP A 199 -3.40 2.34 13.03
N GLN A 200 -2.53 2.36 14.03
CA GLN A 200 -2.93 2.63 15.41
C GLN A 200 -3.57 4.01 15.57
N ARG A 201 -2.98 5.05 14.98
CA ARG A 201 -3.55 6.40 14.98
C ARG A 201 -4.89 6.43 14.23
N ALA A 202 -4.98 5.78 13.07
CA ALA A 202 -6.21 5.66 12.30
C ALA A 202 -7.34 4.98 13.10
N SER A 203 -7.03 3.91 13.86
CA SER A 203 -7.99 3.17 14.67
C SER A 203 -8.69 3.99 15.76
N ARG A 204 -8.14 5.17 16.09
CA ARG A 204 -8.76 6.12 17.04
C ARG A 204 -9.73 7.07 16.34
N LEU A 205 -9.68 7.18 15.04
CA LEU A 205 -10.48 8.10 14.24
C LEU A 205 -11.61 7.40 13.49
N THR A 206 -11.44 6.13 13.14
CA THR A 206 -12.36 5.38 12.29
C THR A 206 -12.27 3.88 12.53
N GLY A 207 -13.25 3.13 12.04
CA GLY A 207 -13.19 1.68 11.97
C GLY A 207 -12.21 1.18 10.92
N ILE A 208 -11.63 0.01 11.17
CA ILE A 208 -10.76 -0.71 10.23
C ILE A 208 -11.44 -2.04 9.89
N MET A 209 -11.80 -2.23 8.63
CA MET A 209 -12.37 -3.48 8.13
C MET A 209 -11.30 -4.30 7.41
N ARG A 210 -11.18 -5.57 7.75
CA ARG A 210 -10.35 -6.54 7.03
C ARG A 210 -11.22 -7.54 6.28
N VAL A 211 -10.98 -7.70 5.00
CA VAL A 211 -11.46 -8.82 4.18
C VAL A 211 -10.53 -10.00 4.43
N GLU A 212 -11.06 -11.14 4.84
CA GLU A 212 -10.24 -12.31 5.17
C GLU A 212 -9.74 -13.05 3.92
N GLU A 213 -10.35 -12.82 2.78
CA GLU A 213 -9.85 -13.31 1.49
C GLU A 213 -8.48 -12.71 1.18
N PRO A 214 -7.48 -13.51 0.77
CA PRO A 214 -6.21 -13.00 0.33
C PRO A 214 -6.36 -12.30 -1.04
N LEU A 215 -6.04 -11.02 -1.08
CA LEU A 215 -6.21 -10.17 -2.27
C LEU A 215 -4.88 -9.61 -2.80
N ALA A 216 -3.76 -10.07 -2.25
CA ALA A 216 -2.43 -9.69 -2.69
C ALA A 216 -1.43 -10.83 -2.51
N TRP A 217 -0.34 -10.76 -3.24
CA TRP A 217 0.89 -11.50 -3.00
C TRP A 217 1.82 -10.64 -2.17
N TYR A 218 2.09 -11.06 -0.94
CA TYR A 218 3.03 -10.42 -0.04
C TYR A 218 4.39 -11.11 -0.14
N THR A 219 5.43 -10.37 -0.46
CA THR A 219 6.78 -10.91 -0.64
C THR A 219 7.51 -10.97 0.69
N VAL A 220 7.75 -12.19 1.18
CA VAL A 220 8.44 -12.43 2.45
C VAL A 220 9.95 -12.43 2.22
N GLY A 221 10.68 -11.66 3.03
CA GLY A 221 12.12 -11.54 2.93
C GLY A 221 12.53 -10.18 2.32
N ASN A 222 13.81 -10.04 1.99
CA ASN A 222 14.32 -8.83 1.33
C ASN A 222 14.68 -9.19 -0.12
N PRO A 223 13.76 -9.01 -1.07
CA PRO A 223 14.06 -9.29 -2.45
C PRO A 223 15.08 -8.28 -2.94
N LYS A 224 16.32 -8.71 -3.05
CA LYS A 224 17.26 -8.01 -3.92
C LYS A 224 16.72 -8.14 -5.34
N GLU A 225 16.89 -7.12 -6.16
CA GLU A 225 16.46 -7.18 -7.56
C GLU A 225 16.94 -8.50 -8.19
N TYR A 226 15.99 -9.29 -8.71
CA TYR A 226 16.34 -10.55 -9.36
C TYR A 226 17.22 -10.25 -10.57
N THR A 227 18.47 -10.64 -10.49
CA THR A 227 19.29 -10.86 -11.70
C THR A 227 18.75 -12.11 -12.40
N LEU A 228 17.88 -11.92 -13.39
CA LEU A 228 17.61 -12.86 -14.46
C LEU A 228 18.41 -12.45 -15.66
#